data_41ffd83d3002564e0d628dda2a528d98
#
_entry.id   41ffd83d3002564e0d628dda2a528d98
#
_cell.length_a   1.000
_cell.length_b   1.000
_cell.length_c   1.000
_cell.angle_alpha   90.00
_cell.angle_beta   90.00
_cell.angle_gamma   90.00
#
_symmetry.space_group_name_H-M   'P 1'
#
loop_
_entity.id
_entity.type
_entity.pdbx_description
1 polymer ?
#
loop_
_entity_poly.entity_id
_entity_poly.type
_entity_poly.pdbx_seq_one_letter_code
_entity_poly.pdbx_strand_id
1 'polypeptide(L)'
;MSVSTNILQSTLLIVDDSVENLQLLSALLKDLYKIKVAKSGEKALEIAQQMPMPDLILLDVMMPGMDGFEVCEALKSNPATQSTPVIFLTALNEVADETKGFQVGGADFIVKPFNPDIVKARIKTHLELQAERTKSEQLLRILLPEKVIHALIHEGKYMPEKRSNVSILFCDFVGFTSISSTLSPEKLFDELTEIFTAFDDICFELGGTRIKTIGDAYMAATGVLDHDDEHASRMVQIGLRFIQYLEQRNAENALQWNCRIGIHSGSVIAGIVGKSRFIYDVMGDDVNIAARVESAGTSMRVTITDYTASLIGNVFKTEPVGNVMLKGKGERMLHRVISNL
;
A
#
# COMPACT_ATOMS: atom_id res chain seq x y z
N MET A 1 -6.52 -8.49 17.79
CA MET A 1 -5.73 -9.71 18.16
C MET A 1 -4.40 -9.23 18.73
N SER A 2 -3.98 -9.76 19.88
CA SER A 2 -2.80 -9.24 20.59
C SER A 2 -1.50 -9.64 19.85
N VAL A 3 -0.49 -8.79 19.91
CA VAL A 3 0.86 -9.00 19.36
C VAL A 3 1.43 -10.36 19.78
N SER A 4 1.11 -10.82 21.00
CA SER A 4 1.56 -12.10 21.55
C SER A 4 1.10 -13.34 20.75
N THR A 5 -0.04 -13.31 20.08
CA THR A 5 -0.57 -14.48 19.34
C THR A 5 0.17 -14.68 18.00
N ASN A 6 0.70 -13.60 17.42
CA ASN A 6 1.41 -13.64 16.14
C ASN A 6 2.86 -14.17 16.29
N ILE A 7 3.50 -13.93 17.44
CA ILE A 7 4.90 -14.33 17.69
C ILE A 7 5.03 -15.86 17.82
N LEU A 8 4.05 -16.54 18.40
CA LEU A 8 4.02 -18.00 18.54
C LEU A 8 3.85 -18.76 17.20
N GLN A 9 3.59 -18.07 16.11
CA GLN A 9 3.53 -18.66 14.75
C GLN A 9 4.76 -18.31 13.90
N SER A 10 5.71 -17.53 14.42
CA SER A 10 6.89 -17.09 13.68
C SER A 10 7.78 -18.26 13.27
N THR A 11 8.40 -18.12 12.11
CA THR A 11 9.33 -19.11 11.55
C THR A 11 10.77 -18.64 11.79
N LEU A 12 11.58 -19.45 12.46
CA LEU A 12 12.99 -19.21 12.65
C LEU A 12 13.82 -20.08 11.70
N LEU A 13 14.86 -19.49 11.12
CA LEU A 13 15.91 -20.25 10.43
C LEU A 13 17.14 -20.29 11.32
N ILE A 14 17.60 -21.50 11.67
CA ILE A 14 18.81 -21.74 12.44
C ILE A 14 19.88 -22.28 11.48
N VAL A 15 21.02 -21.60 11.46
CA VAL A 15 22.14 -21.91 10.57
C VAL A 15 23.38 -22.14 11.41
N ASP A 16 23.92 -23.36 11.37
CA ASP A 16 25.14 -23.74 12.09
C ASP A 16 25.66 -25.02 11.44
N ASP A 17 26.97 -25.18 11.23
CA ASP A 17 27.55 -26.40 10.64
C ASP A 17 27.56 -27.57 11.63
N SER A 18 27.52 -27.29 12.94
CA SER A 18 27.41 -28.30 14.01
C SER A 18 25.97 -28.82 14.14
N VAL A 19 25.80 -30.11 13.89
CA VAL A 19 24.53 -30.81 14.11
C VAL A 19 24.08 -30.74 15.58
N GLU A 20 25.00 -30.71 16.51
CA GLU A 20 24.73 -30.61 17.96
C GLU A 20 24.10 -29.26 18.32
N ASN A 21 24.63 -28.17 17.78
CA ASN A 21 24.06 -26.83 17.96
C ASN A 21 22.67 -26.72 17.35
N LEU A 22 22.47 -27.23 16.13
CA LEU A 22 21.16 -27.26 15.50
C LEU A 22 20.12 -28.03 16.31
N GLN A 23 20.49 -29.19 16.85
CA GLN A 23 19.61 -30.00 17.69
C GLN A 23 19.28 -29.30 19.01
N LEU A 24 20.29 -28.70 19.68
CA LEU A 24 20.11 -27.99 20.92
C LEU A 24 19.16 -26.80 20.77
N LEU A 25 19.42 -25.92 19.78
CA LEU A 25 18.59 -24.74 19.54
C LEU A 25 17.19 -25.14 19.03
N SER A 26 17.08 -26.15 18.18
CA SER A 26 15.78 -26.66 17.73
C SER A 26 14.96 -27.21 18.90
N ALA A 27 15.57 -27.99 19.79
CA ALA A 27 14.87 -28.51 20.97
C ALA A 27 14.42 -27.41 21.93
N LEU A 28 15.24 -26.35 22.08
CA LEU A 28 14.94 -25.19 22.93
C LEU A 28 13.76 -24.35 22.41
N LEU A 29 13.59 -24.27 21.07
CA LEU A 29 12.73 -23.28 20.41
C LEU A 29 11.48 -23.86 19.73
N LYS A 30 11.44 -25.19 19.45
CA LYS A 30 10.35 -25.85 18.70
C LYS A 30 8.95 -25.71 19.31
N ASP A 31 8.87 -25.57 20.63
CA ASP A 31 7.60 -25.41 21.31
C ASP A 31 7.04 -23.98 21.24
N LEU A 32 7.89 -23.03 20.80
CA LEU A 32 7.54 -21.60 20.69
C LEU A 32 7.46 -21.13 19.24
N TYR A 33 8.23 -21.74 18.33
CA TYR A 33 8.40 -21.26 16.95
C TYR A 33 8.43 -22.41 15.94
N LYS A 34 8.11 -22.12 14.69
CA LYS A 34 8.38 -23.05 13.57
C LYS A 34 9.86 -22.99 13.21
N ILE A 35 10.54 -24.12 13.17
CA ILE A 35 11.98 -24.17 12.97
C ILE A 35 12.31 -24.69 11.57
N LYS A 36 13.16 -23.95 10.86
CA LYS A 36 13.91 -24.38 9.68
C LYS A 36 15.38 -24.46 10.06
N VAL A 37 16.13 -25.38 9.45
CA VAL A 37 17.55 -25.54 9.73
C VAL A 37 18.36 -25.60 8.44
N ALA A 38 19.59 -25.03 8.49
CA ALA A 38 20.58 -25.11 7.43
C ALA A 38 21.95 -25.45 8.03
N LYS A 39 22.74 -26.24 7.29
CA LYS A 39 24.09 -26.67 7.74
C LYS A 39 25.21 -25.96 6.98
N SER A 40 24.89 -25.03 6.10
CA SER A 40 25.86 -24.22 5.37
C SER A 40 25.25 -22.89 4.95
N GLY A 41 26.09 -21.93 4.59
CA GLY A 41 25.67 -20.60 4.12
C GLY A 41 24.82 -20.67 2.85
N GLU A 42 25.20 -21.47 1.87
CA GLU A 42 24.47 -21.63 0.60
C GLU A 42 23.07 -22.18 0.85
N LYS A 43 22.97 -23.19 1.75
CA LYS A 43 21.66 -23.77 2.09
C LYS A 43 20.79 -22.79 2.88
N ALA A 44 21.40 -21.92 3.69
CA ALA A 44 20.70 -20.85 4.40
C ALA A 44 20.06 -19.85 3.42
N LEU A 45 20.80 -19.41 2.40
CA LEU A 45 20.29 -18.49 1.38
C LEU A 45 19.15 -19.10 0.56
N GLU A 46 19.22 -20.40 0.24
CA GLU A 46 18.14 -21.12 -0.45
C GLU A 46 16.87 -21.16 0.43
N ILE A 47 17.01 -21.57 1.70
CA ILE A 47 15.87 -21.74 2.61
C ILE A 47 15.25 -20.39 3.01
N ALA A 48 16.04 -19.33 3.10
CA ALA A 48 15.58 -18.00 3.45
C ALA A 48 14.57 -17.43 2.44
N GLN A 49 14.60 -17.90 1.19
CA GLN A 49 13.69 -17.49 0.13
C GLN A 49 12.48 -18.42 -0.04
N GLN A 50 12.43 -19.55 0.67
CA GLN A 50 11.33 -20.52 0.57
C GLN A 50 10.19 -20.16 1.52
N MET A 51 8.95 -20.21 0.99
CA MET A 51 7.74 -19.95 1.81
C MET A 51 7.48 -21.08 2.83
N PRO A 52 7.01 -20.77 4.04
CA PRO A 52 6.97 -19.43 4.62
C PRO A 52 8.38 -18.92 4.85
N MET A 53 8.65 -17.64 4.53
CA MET A 53 9.96 -17.04 4.78
C MET A 53 10.24 -16.94 6.28
N PRO A 54 11.52 -17.01 6.71
CA PRO A 54 11.85 -16.86 8.13
C PRO A 54 11.63 -15.43 8.61
N ASP A 55 11.03 -15.29 9.79
CA ASP A 55 10.82 -14.03 10.48
C ASP A 55 12.08 -13.57 11.24
N LEU A 56 13.00 -14.52 11.53
CA LEU A 56 14.29 -14.24 12.15
C LEU A 56 15.27 -15.37 11.82
N ILE A 57 16.54 -15.01 11.66
CA ILE A 57 17.64 -15.96 11.37
C ILE A 57 18.63 -15.96 12.52
N LEU A 58 18.92 -17.15 13.08
CA LEU A 58 20.06 -17.40 13.94
C LEU A 58 21.19 -17.96 13.06
N LEU A 59 22.33 -17.29 13.02
CA LEU A 59 23.38 -17.55 12.04
C LEU A 59 24.73 -17.70 12.71
N ASP A 60 25.34 -18.88 12.60
CA ASP A 60 26.71 -19.09 13.04
C ASP A 60 27.67 -18.22 12.21
N VAL A 61 28.62 -17.60 12.90
CA VAL A 61 29.68 -16.81 12.26
C VAL A 61 30.69 -17.71 11.57
N MET A 62 31.13 -18.79 12.24
CA MET A 62 32.22 -19.65 11.79
C MET A 62 31.69 -20.90 11.12
N MET A 63 31.55 -20.86 9.79
CA MET A 63 31.13 -22.01 9.00
C MET A 63 32.12 -22.29 7.85
N PRO A 64 32.31 -23.56 7.45
CA PRO A 64 33.12 -23.91 6.29
C PRO A 64 32.51 -23.36 4.99
N GLY A 65 33.35 -22.88 4.08
CA GLY A 65 32.93 -22.29 2.80
C GLY A 65 32.48 -20.85 2.98
N MET A 66 31.19 -20.56 2.90
CA MET A 66 30.61 -19.24 3.09
C MET A 66 30.42 -18.99 4.61
N ASP A 67 31.11 -17.97 5.15
CA ASP A 67 30.99 -17.58 6.55
C ASP A 67 29.67 -16.86 6.86
N GLY A 68 29.35 -16.70 8.14
CA GLY A 68 28.10 -16.06 8.56
C GLY A 68 28.01 -14.59 8.15
N PHE A 69 29.12 -13.87 8.04
CA PHE A 69 29.12 -12.49 7.61
C PHE A 69 28.78 -12.36 6.13
N GLU A 70 29.35 -13.25 5.28
CA GLU A 70 29.04 -13.32 3.85
C GLU A 70 27.56 -13.68 3.61
N VAL A 71 27.03 -14.63 4.40
CA VAL A 71 25.59 -14.98 4.34
C VAL A 71 24.73 -13.78 4.70
N CYS A 72 25.06 -13.06 5.78
CA CYS A 72 24.32 -11.88 6.22
C CYS A 72 24.33 -10.79 5.15
N GLU A 73 25.49 -10.48 4.56
CA GLU A 73 25.62 -9.48 3.49
C GLU A 73 24.77 -9.86 2.27
N ALA A 74 24.77 -11.12 1.86
CA ALA A 74 23.93 -11.63 0.77
C ALA A 74 22.42 -11.50 1.09
N LEU A 75 22.01 -11.83 2.34
CA LEU A 75 20.61 -11.66 2.80
C LEU A 75 20.19 -10.18 2.80
N LYS A 76 21.07 -9.28 3.23
CA LYS A 76 20.79 -7.83 3.31
C LYS A 76 20.80 -7.13 1.94
N SER A 77 21.49 -7.71 0.96
CA SER A 77 21.49 -7.24 -0.42
C SER A 77 20.26 -7.69 -1.23
N ASN A 78 19.50 -8.66 -0.75
CA ASN A 78 18.31 -9.16 -1.43
C ASN A 78 17.03 -8.49 -0.89
N PRO A 79 16.23 -7.78 -1.74
CA PRO A 79 15.01 -7.09 -1.32
C PRO A 79 13.99 -7.99 -0.57
N ALA A 80 13.96 -9.29 -0.87
CA ALA A 80 13.03 -10.23 -0.23
C ALA A 80 13.42 -10.58 1.22
N THR A 81 14.71 -10.53 1.55
CA THR A 81 15.24 -10.98 2.86
C THR A 81 15.91 -9.86 3.66
N GLN A 82 16.14 -8.69 3.06
CA GLN A 82 16.87 -7.58 3.70
C GLN A 82 16.28 -7.12 5.04
N SER A 83 14.96 -7.21 5.20
CA SER A 83 14.26 -6.81 6.42
C SER A 83 14.29 -7.86 7.53
N THR A 84 14.64 -9.12 7.22
CA THR A 84 14.69 -10.22 8.20
C THR A 84 15.84 -9.98 9.18
N PRO A 85 15.59 -9.90 10.50
CA PRO A 85 16.65 -9.74 11.49
C PRO A 85 17.54 -10.98 11.54
N VAL A 86 18.87 -10.74 11.56
CA VAL A 86 19.90 -11.77 11.70
C VAL A 86 20.57 -11.60 13.05
N ILE A 87 20.54 -12.64 13.88
CA ILE A 87 21.24 -12.72 15.16
C ILE A 87 22.40 -13.67 14.96
N PHE A 88 23.62 -13.19 15.13
CA PHE A 88 24.80 -14.03 15.01
C PHE A 88 24.99 -14.93 16.22
N LEU A 89 25.39 -16.18 15.99
CA LEU A 89 25.85 -17.14 16.99
C LEU A 89 27.38 -17.14 16.96
N THR A 90 28.02 -16.79 18.06
CA THR A 90 29.48 -16.61 18.07
C THR A 90 30.17 -17.22 19.28
N ALA A 91 31.37 -17.74 19.09
CA ALA A 91 32.24 -18.20 20.20
C ALA A 91 33.04 -17.08 20.89
N LEU A 92 32.71 -15.85 20.63
CA LEU A 92 33.59 -14.71 20.57
C LEU A 92 34.00 -14.03 21.85
N ASN A 93 35.24 -13.54 21.80
CA ASN A 93 35.83 -12.60 22.74
C ASN A 93 36.48 -11.38 22.06
N GLU A 94 36.24 -11.10 20.78
CA GLU A 94 36.89 -9.99 20.08
C GLU A 94 35.87 -8.94 19.63
N VAL A 95 36.05 -7.70 20.08
CA VAL A 95 35.25 -6.52 19.72
C VAL A 95 35.24 -6.26 18.21
N ALA A 96 36.29 -6.70 17.51
CA ALA A 96 36.38 -6.52 16.03
C ALA A 96 35.32 -7.27 15.26
N ASP A 97 34.94 -8.46 15.69
CA ASP A 97 33.93 -9.28 14.98
C ASP A 97 32.51 -8.80 15.27
N GLU A 98 32.20 -8.31 16.46
CA GLU A 98 30.91 -7.65 16.73
C GLU A 98 30.75 -6.41 15.86
N THR A 99 31.80 -5.61 15.69
CA THR A 99 31.77 -4.43 14.82
C THR A 99 31.52 -4.82 13.37
N LYS A 100 32.20 -5.85 12.86
CA LYS A 100 32.00 -6.38 11.51
C LYS A 100 30.57 -6.87 11.31
N GLY A 101 30.01 -7.61 12.27
CA GLY A 101 28.66 -8.16 12.15
C GLY A 101 27.58 -7.08 12.09
N PHE A 102 27.71 -6.00 12.87
CA PHE A 102 26.79 -4.85 12.73
C PHE A 102 26.97 -4.12 11.40
N GLN A 103 28.21 -4.00 10.88
CA GLN A 103 28.47 -3.36 9.59
C GLN A 103 27.82 -4.11 8.43
N VAL A 104 27.77 -5.45 8.45
CA VAL A 104 27.10 -6.26 7.43
C VAL A 104 25.58 -6.37 7.64
N GLY A 105 25.02 -5.67 8.65
CA GLY A 105 23.59 -5.57 8.89
C GLY A 105 23.01 -6.60 9.86
N GLY A 106 23.85 -7.24 10.67
CA GLY A 106 23.39 -8.07 11.81
C GLY A 106 22.64 -7.24 12.85
N ALA A 107 21.62 -7.83 13.44
CA ALA A 107 20.77 -7.15 14.40
C ALA A 107 21.26 -7.34 15.86
N ASP A 108 21.92 -8.48 16.15
CA ASP A 108 22.37 -8.82 17.49
C ASP A 108 23.34 -10.02 17.47
N PHE A 109 23.86 -10.39 18.65
CA PHE A 109 24.76 -11.53 18.86
C PHE A 109 24.30 -12.40 20.03
N ILE A 110 24.54 -13.70 19.94
CA ILE A 110 24.38 -14.67 21.02
C ILE A 110 25.70 -15.43 21.17
N VAL A 111 26.32 -15.35 22.36
CA VAL A 111 27.60 -15.97 22.64
C VAL A 111 27.39 -17.45 22.98
N LYS A 112 28.26 -18.31 22.43
CA LYS A 112 28.37 -19.74 22.78
C LYS A 112 29.27 -19.87 24.06
N PRO A 113 28.92 -20.74 25.02
CA PRO A 113 27.80 -21.68 25.04
C PRO A 113 26.45 -20.98 25.29
N PHE A 114 25.38 -21.48 24.66
CA PHE A 114 24.08 -20.88 24.70
C PHE A 114 23.44 -20.90 26.08
N ASN A 115 23.05 -19.73 26.57
CA ASN A 115 22.15 -19.61 27.70
C ASN A 115 20.69 -19.61 27.19
N PRO A 116 19.84 -20.58 27.59
CA PRO A 116 18.46 -20.71 27.09
C PRO A 116 17.61 -19.45 27.25
N ASP A 117 17.75 -18.78 28.40
CA ASP A 117 16.95 -17.60 28.73
C ASP A 117 17.36 -16.39 27.87
N ILE A 118 18.69 -16.23 27.66
CA ILE A 118 19.23 -15.18 26.81
C ILE A 118 18.79 -15.40 25.35
N VAL A 119 18.89 -16.64 24.83
CA VAL A 119 18.45 -16.98 23.47
C VAL A 119 16.99 -16.62 23.27
N LYS A 120 16.11 -17.08 24.15
CA LYS A 120 14.66 -16.79 24.08
C LYS A 120 14.37 -15.30 24.20
N ALA A 121 15.03 -14.58 25.11
CA ALA A 121 14.81 -13.17 25.32
C ALA A 121 15.20 -12.34 24.08
N ARG A 122 16.37 -12.59 23.48
CA ARG A 122 16.82 -11.87 22.27
C ARG A 122 15.93 -12.13 21.08
N ILE A 123 15.60 -13.39 20.80
CA ILE A 123 14.65 -13.75 19.72
C ILE A 123 13.32 -13.02 19.91
N LYS A 124 12.74 -13.10 21.10
CA LYS A 124 11.48 -12.44 21.42
C LYS A 124 11.55 -10.93 21.17
N THR A 125 12.59 -10.26 21.67
CA THR A 125 12.77 -8.81 21.50
C THR A 125 12.84 -8.42 20.03
N HIS A 126 13.60 -9.14 19.20
CA HIS A 126 13.73 -8.82 17.78
C HIS A 126 12.45 -9.12 16.99
N LEU A 127 11.71 -10.19 17.33
CA LEU A 127 10.41 -10.48 16.72
C LEU A 127 9.35 -9.44 17.11
N GLU A 128 9.34 -8.98 18.37
CA GLU A 128 8.43 -7.91 18.81
C GLU A 128 8.73 -6.60 18.08
N LEU A 129 9.99 -6.21 17.98
CA LEU A 129 10.41 -5.01 17.25
C LEU A 129 10.01 -5.08 15.75
N GLN A 130 10.23 -6.24 15.13
CA GLN A 130 9.84 -6.46 13.74
C GLN A 130 8.32 -6.39 13.57
N ALA A 131 7.55 -7.00 14.47
CA ALA A 131 6.09 -6.94 14.43
C ALA A 131 5.55 -5.51 14.60
N GLU A 132 6.14 -4.72 15.51
CA GLU A 132 5.77 -3.30 15.69
C GLU A 132 6.10 -2.47 14.46
N ARG A 133 7.28 -2.68 13.87
CA ARG A 133 7.67 -2.03 12.61
C ARG A 133 6.71 -2.37 11.48
N THR A 134 6.42 -3.64 11.26
CA THR A 134 5.47 -4.09 10.24
C THR A 134 4.08 -3.50 10.45
N LYS A 135 3.60 -3.47 11.71
CA LYS A 135 2.32 -2.86 12.05
C LYS A 135 2.31 -1.34 11.76
N SER A 136 3.39 -0.64 12.09
CA SER A 136 3.53 0.79 11.78
C SER A 136 3.51 1.05 10.27
N GLU A 137 4.26 0.25 9.49
CA GLU A 137 4.27 0.33 8.03
C GLU A 137 2.88 0.02 7.43
N GLN A 138 2.16 -0.99 7.95
CA GLN A 138 0.79 -1.30 7.52
C GLN A 138 -0.18 -0.15 7.79
N LEU A 139 -0.08 0.51 8.95
CA LEU A 139 -0.91 1.68 9.25
C LEU A 139 -0.60 2.86 8.32
N LEU A 140 0.66 3.07 7.96
CA LEU A 140 1.03 4.08 6.96
C LEU A 140 0.48 3.76 5.57
N ARG A 141 0.45 2.49 5.16
CA ARG A 141 -0.11 2.05 3.86
C ARG A 141 -1.63 2.29 3.74
N ILE A 142 -2.35 2.35 4.87
CA ILE A 142 -3.77 2.72 4.89
C ILE A 142 -3.96 4.21 4.56
N LEU A 143 -2.98 5.04 4.90
CA LEU A 143 -3.09 6.50 4.82
C LEU A 143 -2.41 7.10 3.59
N LEU A 144 -1.34 6.47 3.09
CA LEU A 144 -0.47 7.01 2.06
C LEU A 144 -0.16 5.98 0.97
N PRO A 145 0.00 6.40 -0.29
CA PRO A 145 0.48 5.52 -1.36
C PRO A 145 1.87 4.96 -1.05
N GLU A 146 2.14 3.73 -1.49
CA GLU A 146 3.39 3.02 -1.18
C GLU A 146 4.66 3.77 -1.63
N LYS A 147 4.64 4.40 -2.80
CA LYS A 147 5.75 5.22 -3.32
C LYS A 147 6.08 6.40 -2.40
N VAL A 148 5.04 6.99 -1.80
CA VAL A 148 5.17 8.10 -0.84
C VAL A 148 5.76 7.60 0.48
N ILE A 149 5.31 6.45 0.96
CA ILE A 149 5.83 5.81 2.18
C ILE A 149 7.31 5.48 2.01
N HIS A 150 7.67 4.88 0.87
CA HIS A 150 9.06 4.54 0.56
C HIS A 150 9.96 5.79 0.61
N ALA A 151 9.56 6.89 -0.03
CA ALA A 151 10.33 8.13 -0.01
C ALA A 151 10.45 8.72 1.41
N LEU A 152 9.36 8.67 2.21
CA LEU A 152 9.39 9.16 3.60
C LEU A 152 10.33 8.34 4.49
N ILE A 153 10.35 7.01 4.34
CA ILE A 153 11.18 6.12 5.16
C ILE A 153 12.66 6.22 4.77
N HIS A 154 12.96 6.25 3.45
CA HIS A 154 14.35 6.16 2.97
C HIS A 154 15.01 7.53 2.73
N GLU A 155 14.23 8.53 2.32
CA GLU A 155 14.73 9.86 1.97
C GLU A 155 14.36 10.93 3.02
N GLY A 156 13.51 10.57 3.98
CA GLY A 156 13.02 11.49 5.03
C GLY A 156 12.04 12.55 4.54
N LYS A 157 11.72 12.57 3.24
CA LYS A 157 10.81 13.56 2.62
C LYS A 157 10.23 13.03 1.32
N TYR A 158 9.07 13.58 0.93
CA TYR A 158 8.49 13.43 -0.40
C TYR A 158 8.36 14.83 -1.02
N MET A 159 9.00 15.04 -2.16
CA MET A 159 8.96 16.34 -2.84
C MET A 159 7.71 16.44 -3.71
N PRO A 160 7.01 17.60 -3.70
CA PRO A 160 5.90 17.80 -4.64
C PRO A 160 6.35 17.68 -6.09
N GLU A 161 5.57 16.97 -6.88
CA GLU A 161 5.86 16.68 -8.28
C GLU A 161 4.76 17.23 -9.19
N LYS A 162 5.16 17.85 -10.31
CA LYS A 162 4.23 18.18 -11.38
C LYS A 162 4.02 16.95 -12.26
N ARG A 163 2.75 16.55 -12.42
CA ARG A 163 2.32 15.43 -13.27
C ARG A 163 1.44 15.97 -14.38
N SER A 164 1.75 15.66 -15.64
CA SER A 164 1.05 16.22 -16.81
C SER A 164 -0.02 15.30 -17.40
N ASN A 165 0.14 14.00 -17.28
CA ASN A 165 -0.80 13.01 -17.83
C ASN A 165 -1.59 12.37 -16.67
N VAL A 166 -2.56 13.14 -16.15
CA VAL A 166 -3.40 12.72 -15.02
C VAL A 166 -4.86 12.92 -15.39
N SER A 167 -5.70 11.94 -15.05
CA SER A 167 -7.15 12.13 -15.06
C SER A 167 -7.69 12.13 -13.65
N ILE A 168 -8.58 13.08 -13.38
CA ILE A 168 -9.19 13.30 -12.06
C ILE A 168 -10.68 13.03 -12.17
N LEU A 169 -11.19 12.24 -11.23
CA LEU A 169 -12.59 11.93 -11.06
C LEU A 169 -13.11 12.53 -9.77
N PHE A 170 -14.24 13.21 -9.86
CA PHE A 170 -15.10 13.52 -8.71
C PHE A 170 -16.40 12.73 -8.87
N CYS A 171 -16.83 12.09 -7.78
CA CYS A 171 -18.13 11.42 -7.67
C CYS A 171 -18.84 11.97 -6.43
N ASP A 172 -20.03 12.55 -6.59
CA ASP A 172 -20.81 13.17 -5.52
C ASP A 172 -22.22 12.58 -5.48
N PHE A 173 -22.75 12.33 -4.27
CA PHE A 173 -24.08 11.73 -4.13
C PHE A 173 -25.20 12.72 -4.32
N VAL A 174 -26.18 12.38 -5.15
CA VAL A 174 -27.35 13.19 -5.40
C VAL A 174 -28.34 13.09 -4.23
N GLY A 175 -28.68 14.23 -3.64
CA GLY A 175 -29.65 14.28 -2.56
C GLY A 175 -29.13 13.78 -1.21
N PHE A 176 -27.81 13.73 -1.03
CA PHE A 176 -27.16 13.28 0.21
C PHE A 176 -27.74 13.91 1.46
N THR A 177 -27.94 15.24 1.50
CA THR A 177 -28.51 15.95 2.64
C THR A 177 -29.89 15.41 3.03
N SER A 178 -30.73 15.05 2.08
CA SER A 178 -32.06 14.49 2.34
C SER A 178 -31.95 13.06 2.86
N ILE A 179 -31.07 12.24 2.26
CA ILE A 179 -30.86 10.84 2.69
C ILE A 179 -30.27 10.81 4.10
N SER A 180 -29.23 11.61 4.35
CA SER A 180 -28.54 11.64 5.65
C SER A 180 -29.44 12.08 6.79
N SER A 181 -30.43 12.94 6.54
CA SER A 181 -31.41 13.38 7.56
C SER A 181 -32.42 12.28 7.97
N THR A 182 -32.53 11.20 7.19
CA THR A 182 -33.48 10.09 7.47
C THR A 182 -32.82 8.89 8.12
N LEU A 183 -31.48 8.85 8.18
CA LEU A 183 -30.71 7.73 8.71
C LEU A 183 -30.15 8.03 10.11
N SER A 184 -29.94 6.98 10.91
CA SER A 184 -29.10 7.14 12.10
C SER A 184 -27.63 7.36 11.68
N PRO A 185 -26.83 8.04 12.53
CA PRO A 185 -25.41 8.26 12.22
C PRO A 185 -24.65 6.96 11.91
N GLU A 186 -24.88 5.91 12.70
CA GLU A 186 -24.23 4.62 12.52
C GLU A 186 -24.58 4.02 11.15
N LYS A 187 -25.87 4.00 10.79
CA LYS A 187 -26.31 3.47 9.49
C LYS A 187 -25.77 4.27 8.33
N LEU A 188 -25.70 5.60 8.43
CA LEU A 188 -25.12 6.46 7.42
C LEU A 188 -23.62 6.13 7.20
N PHE A 189 -22.86 5.96 8.28
CA PHE A 189 -21.45 5.60 8.21
C PHE A 189 -21.23 4.19 7.63
N ASP A 190 -22.08 3.22 7.99
CA ASP A 190 -22.01 1.87 7.45
C ASP A 190 -22.27 1.86 5.93
N GLU A 191 -23.30 2.58 5.47
CA GLU A 191 -23.65 2.73 4.06
C GLU A 191 -22.49 3.35 3.25
N LEU A 192 -21.94 4.49 3.73
CA LEU A 192 -20.82 5.15 3.06
C LEU A 192 -19.55 4.30 3.08
N THR A 193 -19.30 3.58 4.18
CA THR A 193 -18.14 2.68 4.30
C THR A 193 -18.23 1.55 3.29
N GLU A 194 -19.40 0.92 3.15
CA GLU A 194 -19.63 -0.14 2.17
C GLU A 194 -19.37 0.37 0.74
N ILE A 195 -19.97 1.51 0.37
CA ILE A 195 -19.87 2.05 -0.98
C ILE A 195 -18.44 2.51 -1.27
N PHE A 196 -17.80 3.24 -0.35
CA PHE A 196 -16.43 3.73 -0.58
C PHE A 196 -15.41 2.60 -0.58
N THR A 197 -15.62 1.52 0.17
CA THR A 197 -14.78 0.32 0.09
C THR A 197 -14.87 -0.32 -1.29
N ALA A 198 -16.08 -0.47 -1.84
CA ALA A 198 -16.26 -0.98 -3.20
C ALA A 198 -15.63 -0.05 -4.26
N PHE A 199 -15.70 1.26 -4.07
CA PHE A 199 -15.04 2.23 -4.95
C PHE A 199 -13.51 2.15 -4.85
N ASP A 200 -12.97 1.95 -3.64
CA ASP A 200 -11.54 1.73 -3.42
C ASP A 200 -11.05 0.46 -4.14
N ASP A 201 -11.80 -0.63 -4.04
CA ASP A 201 -11.48 -1.90 -4.72
C ASP A 201 -11.50 -1.74 -6.26
N ILE A 202 -12.51 -1.06 -6.81
CA ILE A 202 -12.60 -0.77 -8.25
C ILE A 202 -11.43 0.13 -8.70
N CYS A 203 -11.09 1.16 -7.92
CA CYS A 203 -9.94 2.01 -8.22
C CYS A 203 -8.64 1.20 -8.24
N PHE A 204 -8.42 0.36 -7.23
CA PHE A 204 -7.22 -0.45 -7.13
C PHE A 204 -7.10 -1.44 -8.30
N GLU A 205 -8.18 -2.16 -8.64
CA GLU A 205 -8.21 -3.10 -9.76
C GLU A 205 -7.84 -2.46 -11.10
N LEU A 206 -8.25 -1.21 -11.32
CA LEU A 206 -8.07 -0.47 -12.57
C LEU A 206 -6.88 0.50 -12.54
N GLY A 207 -6.01 0.43 -11.54
CA GLY A 207 -4.82 1.26 -11.43
C GLY A 207 -5.10 2.73 -11.09
N GLY A 208 -6.25 3.02 -10.51
CA GLY A 208 -6.58 4.34 -9.95
C GLY A 208 -6.06 4.49 -8.53
N THR A 209 -5.96 5.72 -8.09
CA THR A 209 -5.57 6.09 -6.72
C THR A 209 -6.66 6.94 -6.11
N ARG A 210 -7.25 6.49 -4.99
CA ARG A 210 -8.08 7.37 -4.17
C ARG A 210 -7.22 8.48 -3.60
N ILE A 211 -7.65 9.72 -3.79
CA ILE A 211 -6.96 10.90 -3.23
C ILE A 211 -7.55 11.24 -1.86
N LYS A 212 -8.86 11.45 -1.79
CA LYS A 212 -9.59 11.78 -0.56
C LYS A 212 -11.09 11.68 -0.75
N THR A 213 -11.81 11.75 0.37
CA THR A 213 -13.23 12.10 0.38
C THR A 213 -13.42 13.51 0.88
N ILE A 214 -14.41 14.24 0.37
CA ILE A 214 -14.77 15.60 0.74
C ILE A 214 -16.25 15.58 1.11
N GLY A 215 -16.56 15.32 2.39
CA GLY A 215 -17.94 15.01 2.78
C GLY A 215 -18.40 13.70 2.16
N ASP A 216 -19.44 13.78 1.35
CA ASP A 216 -19.99 12.65 0.57
C ASP A 216 -19.39 12.52 -0.84
N ALA A 217 -18.49 13.42 -1.23
CA ALA A 217 -17.80 13.32 -2.51
C ALA A 217 -16.55 12.44 -2.41
N TYR A 218 -16.35 11.59 -3.43
CA TYR A 218 -15.18 10.73 -3.61
C TYR A 218 -14.30 11.29 -4.72
N MET A 219 -13.00 11.42 -4.45
CA MET A 219 -12.02 11.92 -5.41
C MET A 219 -10.94 10.88 -5.69
N ALA A 220 -10.75 10.55 -6.96
CA ALA A 220 -9.71 9.65 -7.44
C ALA A 220 -8.91 10.25 -8.60
N ALA A 221 -7.72 9.70 -8.83
CA ALA A 221 -6.86 10.07 -9.95
C ALA A 221 -6.16 8.84 -10.56
N THR A 222 -5.89 8.88 -11.87
CA THR A 222 -5.02 7.94 -12.60
C THR A 222 -3.82 8.68 -13.17
N GLY A 223 -2.68 8.00 -13.34
CA GLY A 223 -1.43 8.62 -13.82
C GLY A 223 -0.72 9.50 -12.79
N VAL A 224 -1.19 9.55 -11.54
CA VAL A 224 -0.66 10.46 -10.52
C VAL A 224 0.59 9.91 -9.81
N LEU A 225 0.66 8.60 -9.58
CA LEU A 225 1.80 7.95 -8.93
C LEU A 225 2.87 7.54 -9.95
N ASP A 226 2.44 6.96 -11.04
CA ASP A 226 3.29 6.47 -12.12
C ASP A 226 2.79 7.00 -13.47
N HIS A 227 3.68 7.01 -14.46
CA HIS A 227 3.29 7.38 -15.81
C HIS A 227 2.32 6.34 -16.38
N ASP A 228 1.20 6.83 -16.95
CA ASP A 228 0.15 5.99 -17.51
C ASP A 228 -0.43 6.67 -18.77
N ASP A 229 -0.11 6.12 -19.93
CA ASP A 229 -0.62 6.64 -21.21
C ASP A 229 -2.13 6.40 -21.38
N GLU A 230 -2.68 5.43 -20.64
CA GLU A 230 -4.11 5.09 -20.66
C GLU A 230 -4.90 5.76 -19.53
N HIS A 231 -4.31 6.71 -18.80
CA HIS A 231 -4.91 7.34 -17.62
C HIS A 231 -6.36 7.80 -17.84
N ALA A 232 -6.68 8.37 -19.01
CA ALA A 232 -8.02 8.87 -19.31
C ALA A 232 -9.03 7.73 -19.50
N SER A 233 -8.67 6.69 -20.25
CA SER A 233 -9.51 5.53 -20.51
C SER A 233 -9.78 4.74 -19.23
N ARG A 234 -8.74 4.54 -18.39
CA ARG A 234 -8.88 3.89 -17.08
C ARG A 234 -9.80 4.66 -16.14
N MET A 235 -9.67 6.00 -16.09
CA MET A 235 -10.54 6.80 -15.24
C MET A 235 -11.99 6.77 -15.69
N VAL A 236 -12.26 6.79 -16.99
CA VAL A 236 -13.62 6.62 -17.52
C VAL A 236 -14.17 5.24 -17.16
N GLN A 237 -13.37 4.19 -17.27
CA GLN A 237 -13.76 2.83 -16.88
C GLN A 237 -14.09 2.73 -15.40
N ILE A 238 -13.28 3.36 -14.52
CA ILE A 238 -13.55 3.46 -13.08
C ILE A 238 -14.91 4.10 -12.84
N GLY A 239 -15.17 5.26 -13.47
CA GLY A 239 -16.46 5.95 -13.33
C GLY A 239 -17.66 5.12 -13.76
N LEU A 240 -17.54 4.38 -14.87
CA LEU A 240 -18.60 3.47 -15.34
C LEU A 240 -18.82 2.30 -14.37
N ARG A 241 -17.74 1.74 -13.80
CA ARG A 241 -17.83 0.66 -12.81
C ARG A 241 -18.45 1.14 -11.48
N PHE A 242 -18.21 2.39 -11.07
CA PHE A 242 -18.90 2.99 -9.93
C PHE A 242 -20.43 3.05 -10.15
N ILE A 243 -20.85 3.50 -11.31
CA ILE A 243 -22.28 3.54 -11.66
C ILE A 243 -22.87 2.13 -11.68
N GLN A 244 -22.21 1.18 -12.35
CA GLN A 244 -22.65 -0.21 -12.40
C GLN A 244 -22.81 -0.83 -11.01
N TYR A 245 -21.84 -0.59 -10.11
CA TYR A 245 -21.93 -1.05 -8.72
C TYR A 245 -23.14 -0.46 -8.01
N LEU A 246 -23.39 0.86 -8.14
CA LEU A 246 -24.54 1.50 -7.51
C LEU A 246 -25.86 1.01 -8.11
N GLU A 247 -25.95 0.77 -9.42
CA GLU A 247 -27.13 0.21 -10.06
C GLU A 247 -27.46 -1.19 -9.52
N GLN A 248 -26.45 -2.06 -9.39
CA GLN A 248 -26.61 -3.40 -8.81
C GLN A 248 -27.05 -3.32 -7.35
N ARG A 249 -26.34 -2.51 -6.57
CA ARG A 249 -26.67 -2.30 -5.15
C ARG A 249 -28.09 -1.75 -4.96
N ASN A 250 -28.48 -0.79 -5.74
CA ASN A 250 -29.81 -0.19 -5.69
C ASN A 250 -30.93 -1.18 -6.08
N ALA A 251 -30.66 -2.17 -6.92
CA ALA A 251 -31.60 -3.22 -7.25
C ALA A 251 -31.88 -4.17 -6.07
N GLU A 252 -30.93 -4.31 -5.17
CA GLU A 252 -31.00 -5.23 -4.01
C GLU A 252 -31.41 -4.52 -2.70
N ASN A 253 -31.29 -3.20 -2.65
CA ASN A 253 -31.50 -2.41 -1.42
C ASN A 253 -32.65 -1.41 -1.59
N ALA A 254 -33.41 -1.22 -0.50
CA ALA A 254 -34.49 -0.22 -0.47
C ALA A 254 -33.96 1.22 -0.49
N LEU A 255 -32.76 1.45 0.08
CA LEU A 255 -32.11 2.77 0.08
C LEU A 255 -31.32 2.96 -1.22
N GLN A 256 -31.73 3.97 -1.96
CA GLN A 256 -31.17 4.26 -3.29
C GLN A 256 -30.07 5.31 -3.21
N TRP A 257 -28.87 4.98 -3.67
CA TRP A 257 -27.76 5.90 -3.80
C TRP A 257 -27.49 6.21 -5.26
N ASN A 258 -27.69 7.45 -5.64
CA ASN A 258 -27.38 7.93 -6.98
C ASN A 258 -26.22 8.93 -6.91
N CYS A 259 -25.32 8.90 -7.89
CA CYS A 259 -24.20 9.84 -7.94
C CYS A 259 -24.10 10.58 -9.27
N ARG A 260 -23.37 11.68 -9.26
CA ARG A 260 -22.86 12.34 -10.46
C ARG A 260 -21.36 12.09 -10.54
N ILE A 261 -20.85 11.84 -11.73
CA ILE A 261 -19.43 11.65 -11.96
C ILE A 261 -18.95 12.64 -13.01
N GLY A 262 -17.92 13.41 -12.64
CA GLY A 262 -17.21 14.33 -13.52
C GLY A 262 -15.74 13.94 -13.64
N ILE A 263 -15.22 13.89 -14.88
CA ILE A 263 -13.83 13.58 -15.17
C ILE A 263 -13.21 14.66 -16.03
N HIS A 264 -12.01 15.07 -15.65
CA HIS A 264 -11.15 15.93 -16.45
C HIS A 264 -9.72 15.42 -16.46
N SER A 265 -9.04 15.58 -17.57
CA SER A 265 -7.63 15.22 -17.76
C SER A 265 -6.79 16.48 -17.89
N GLY A 266 -5.60 16.47 -17.30
CA GLY A 266 -4.70 17.63 -17.33
C GLY A 266 -3.46 17.44 -16.45
N SER A 267 -2.91 18.56 -15.97
CA SER A 267 -1.72 18.56 -15.13
C SER A 267 -2.05 18.93 -13.69
N VAL A 268 -1.40 18.23 -12.75
CA VAL A 268 -1.56 18.48 -11.32
C VAL A 268 -0.20 18.63 -10.65
N ILE A 269 -0.20 19.17 -9.45
CA ILE A 269 0.91 19.08 -8.49
C ILE A 269 0.47 18.08 -7.44
N ALA A 270 1.19 16.95 -7.35
CA ALA A 270 0.95 15.91 -6.38
C ALA A 270 1.99 16.00 -5.26
N GLY A 271 1.59 15.86 -4.01
CA GLY A 271 2.52 15.96 -2.90
C GLY A 271 1.87 15.76 -1.54
N ILE A 272 2.70 15.81 -0.51
CA ILE A 272 2.26 15.74 0.89
C ILE A 272 2.00 17.15 1.41
N VAL A 273 0.84 17.33 2.02
CA VAL A 273 0.45 18.55 2.71
C VAL A 273 0.42 18.30 4.21
N GLY A 274 1.02 19.24 4.97
CA GLY A 274 1.07 19.18 6.43
C GLY A 274 2.41 18.70 6.99
N LYS A 275 2.67 19.01 8.27
CA LYS A 275 3.89 18.58 9.00
C LYS A 275 3.60 17.53 10.07
N SER A 276 2.45 17.63 10.73
CA SER A 276 2.03 16.74 11.82
C SER A 276 0.89 15.79 11.42
N ARG A 277 0.17 16.12 10.36
CA ARG A 277 -0.84 15.26 9.72
C ARG A 277 -0.53 15.25 8.23
N PHE A 278 0.07 14.18 7.76
CA PHE A 278 0.38 14.02 6.36
C PHE A 278 -0.87 13.64 5.57
N ILE A 279 -1.17 14.40 4.53
CA ILE A 279 -2.22 14.10 3.57
C ILE A 279 -1.56 14.14 2.19
N TYR A 280 -1.59 13.02 1.47
CA TYR A 280 -1.26 13.02 0.06
C TYR A 280 -2.41 13.64 -0.70
N ASP A 281 -2.11 14.70 -1.46
CA ASP A 281 -3.14 15.45 -2.18
C ASP A 281 -2.64 15.86 -3.57
N VAL A 282 -3.58 16.19 -4.43
CA VAL A 282 -3.32 16.75 -5.75
C VAL A 282 -3.96 18.12 -5.88
N MET A 283 -3.22 19.06 -6.44
CA MET A 283 -3.61 20.46 -6.57
C MET A 283 -3.41 20.95 -8.00
N GLY A 284 -4.20 21.90 -8.40
CA GLY A 284 -4.08 22.54 -9.71
C GLY A 284 -5.41 23.01 -10.26
N ASP A 285 -5.34 23.73 -11.38
CA ASP A 285 -6.52 24.26 -12.05
C ASP A 285 -7.41 23.15 -12.60
N ASP A 286 -6.79 22.10 -13.13
CA ASP A 286 -7.45 20.93 -13.71
C ASP A 286 -8.24 20.11 -12.67
N VAL A 287 -7.81 20.11 -11.40
CA VAL A 287 -8.59 19.53 -10.29
C VAL A 287 -9.91 20.28 -10.09
N ASN A 288 -9.85 21.62 -10.14
CA ASN A 288 -11.06 22.44 -10.01
C ASN A 288 -12.00 22.28 -11.21
N ILE A 289 -11.45 22.08 -12.41
CA ILE A 289 -12.26 21.81 -13.61
C ILE A 289 -13.00 20.48 -13.43
N ALA A 290 -12.34 19.41 -13.00
CA ALA A 290 -12.98 18.11 -12.74
C ALA A 290 -14.16 18.22 -11.76
N ALA A 291 -13.99 18.95 -10.65
CA ALA A 291 -15.07 19.20 -9.70
C ALA A 291 -16.26 19.99 -10.31
N ARG A 292 -15.98 20.94 -11.22
CA ARG A 292 -17.06 21.66 -11.92
C ARG A 292 -17.76 20.82 -12.96
N VAL A 293 -17.04 19.90 -13.62
CA VAL A 293 -17.64 18.94 -14.56
C VAL A 293 -18.60 18.00 -13.81
N GLU A 294 -18.20 17.52 -12.62
CA GLU A 294 -19.11 16.74 -11.75
C GLU A 294 -20.40 17.52 -11.46
N SER A 295 -20.26 18.75 -10.94
CA SER A 295 -21.41 19.58 -10.54
C SER A 295 -22.35 19.91 -11.71
N ALA A 296 -21.83 19.94 -12.94
CA ALA A 296 -22.61 20.12 -14.17
C ALA A 296 -23.13 18.80 -14.74
N GLY A 297 -22.75 17.67 -14.16
CA GLY A 297 -23.09 16.33 -14.64
C GLY A 297 -24.52 15.92 -14.38
N THR A 298 -24.93 14.85 -15.04
CA THR A 298 -26.25 14.21 -14.88
C THR A 298 -26.14 13.02 -13.92
N SER A 299 -27.16 12.84 -13.06
CA SER A 299 -27.26 11.70 -12.16
C SER A 299 -27.09 10.37 -12.90
N MET A 300 -26.33 9.45 -12.31
CA MET A 300 -26.03 8.12 -12.84
C MET A 300 -25.42 8.15 -14.25
N ARG A 301 -24.56 9.13 -14.50
CA ARG A 301 -23.82 9.27 -15.77
C ARG A 301 -22.41 9.80 -15.52
N VAL A 302 -21.48 9.35 -16.37
CA VAL A 302 -20.11 9.87 -16.42
C VAL A 302 -20.07 11.04 -17.40
N THR A 303 -19.71 12.21 -16.93
CA THR A 303 -19.53 13.44 -17.72
C THR A 303 -18.04 13.74 -17.81
N ILE A 304 -17.54 14.06 -19.01
CA ILE A 304 -16.14 14.32 -19.29
C ILE A 304 -15.99 15.62 -20.09
N THR A 305 -14.81 16.24 -19.99
CA THR A 305 -14.48 17.37 -20.87
C THR A 305 -14.11 16.92 -22.27
N ASP A 306 -14.18 17.81 -23.25
CA ASP A 306 -13.76 17.60 -24.63
C ASP A 306 -12.29 17.11 -24.72
N TYR A 307 -11.40 17.69 -23.91
CA TYR A 307 -10.02 17.22 -23.85
C TYR A 307 -9.89 15.76 -23.38
N THR A 308 -10.63 15.37 -22.33
CA THR A 308 -10.67 13.96 -21.89
C THR A 308 -11.27 13.07 -22.99
N ALA A 309 -12.32 13.54 -23.69
CA ALA A 309 -12.92 12.82 -24.80
C ALA A 309 -11.93 12.58 -25.95
N SER A 310 -11.05 13.55 -26.24
CA SER A 310 -10.01 13.40 -27.26
C SER A 310 -8.94 12.35 -26.88
N LEU A 311 -8.65 12.19 -25.59
CA LEU A 311 -7.68 11.21 -25.09
C LEU A 311 -8.19 9.76 -25.12
N ILE A 312 -9.47 9.55 -24.84
CA ILE A 312 -10.07 8.20 -24.85
C ILE A 312 -10.38 7.70 -26.28
N GLY A 313 -10.35 8.59 -27.26
CA GLY A 313 -10.55 8.24 -28.66
C GLY A 313 -11.86 7.48 -28.89
N ASN A 314 -11.79 6.36 -29.62
CA ASN A 314 -12.93 5.51 -29.97
C ASN A 314 -13.14 4.34 -28.99
N VAL A 315 -12.43 4.30 -27.84
CA VAL A 315 -12.60 3.20 -26.85
C VAL A 315 -13.96 3.23 -26.19
N PHE A 316 -14.52 4.43 -26.02
CA PHE A 316 -15.84 4.64 -25.43
C PHE A 316 -16.74 5.46 -26.38
N LYS A 317 -18.00 5.07 -26.40
CA LYS A 317 -19.02 5.87 -27.12
C LYS A 317 -19.40 7.07 -26.24
N THR A 318 -19.31 8.27 -26.80
CA THR A 318 -19.69 9.51 -26.13
C THR A 318 -20.74 10.29 -26.94
N GLU A 319 -21.55 11.09 -26.28
CA GLU A 319 -22.45 12.05 -26.86
C GLU A 319 -22.17 13.45 -26.36
N PRO A 320 -22.25 14.50 -27.21
CA PRO A 320 -22.04 15.87 -26.75
C PRO A 320 -23.21 16.30 -25.85
N VAL A 321 -22.87 16.89 -24.69
CA VAL A 321 -23.82 17.59 -23.82
C VAL A 321 -24.00 19.03 -24.29
N GLY A 322 -22.96 19.60 -24.90
CA GLY A 322 -22.88 20.97 -25.34
C GLY A 322 -21.92 21.83 -24.53
N ASN A 323 -21.88 23.11 -24.87
CA ASN A 323 -21.07 24.07 -24.13
C ASN A 323 -21.74 24.43 -22.80
N VAL A 324 -21.05 24.21 -21.72
CA VAL A 324 -21.52 24.45 -20.37
C VAL A 324 -20.62 25.50 -19.69
N MET A 325 -21.24 26.54 -19.09
CA MET A 325 -20.50 27.54 -18.32
C MET A 325 -20.07 26.95 -16.98
N LEU A 326 -18.78 26.65 -16.84
CA LEU A 326 -18.18 26.19 -15.59
C LEU A 326 -17.78 27.40 -14.74
N LYS A 327 -18.32 27.49 -13.52
CA LYS A 327 -18.11 28.64 -12.61
C LYS A 327 -16.62 28.93 -12.40
N GLY A 328 -16.16 30.11 -12.88
CA GLY A 328 -14.76 30.55 -12.78
C GLY A 328 -13.77 29.85 -13.73
N LYS A 329 -14.27 29.03 -14.68
CA LYS A 329 -13.47 28.28 -15.67
C LYS A 329 -13.88 28.54 -17.12
N GLY A 330 -14.87 29.39 -17.32
CA GLY A 330 -15.40 29.72 -18.65
C GLY A 330 -16.29 28.62 -19.24
N GLU A 331 -16.60 28.79 -20.52
CA GLU A 331 -17.40 27.83 -21.28
C GLU A 331 -16.55 26.64 -21.72
N ARG A 332 -17.04 25.42 -21.54
CA ARG A 332 -16.39 24.18 -21.94
C ARG A 332 -17.37 23.25 -22.60
N MET A 333 -16.93 22.60 -23.68
CA MET A 333 -17.67 21.50 -24.28
C MET A 333 -17.56 20.27 -23.37
N LEU A 334 -18.70 19.71 -23.02
CA LEU A 334 -18.80 18.49 -22.21
C LEU A 334 -19.40 17.35 -23.03
N HIS A 335 -19.01 16.15 -22.68
CA HIS A 335 -19.51 14.91 -23.28
C HIS A 335 -20.02 13.98 -22.18
N ARG A 336 -21.03 13.18 -22.51
CA ARG A 336 -21.50 12.09 -21.66
C ARG A 336 -21.00 10.78 -22.25
N VAL A 337 -20.44 9.93 -21.38
CA VAL A 337 -20.08 8.57 -21.76
C VAL A 337 -21.33 7.70 -21.73
N ILE A 338 -21.60 6.95 -22.83
CA ILE A 338 -22.79 6.12 -22.97
C ILE A 338 -22.46 4.66 -22.64
N SER A 339 -21.40 4.13 -23.21
CA SER A 339 -20.99 2.72 -23.06
C SER A 339 -19.55 2.51 -23.51
N ASN A 340 -18.99 1.35 -23.20
CA ASN A 340 -17.85 0.80 -23.94
C ASN A 340 -18.32 0.45 -25.35
N LEU A 341 -17.45 0.62 -26.33
CA LEU A 341 -17.68 0.14 -27.71
C LEU A 341 -17.59 -1.38 -27.77
#